data_be64fa77af49405d3bcca46facfc627c
#
_entry.id   be64fa77af49405d3bcca46facfc627c
#
_cell.length_a   1.000
_cell.length_b   1.000
_cell.length_c   1.000
_cell.angle_alpha   90.00
_cell.angle_beta   90.00
_cell.angle_gamma   90.00
#
_symmetry.space_group_name_H-M   'P 1'
#
loop_
_entity.id
_entity.type
_entity.pdbx_description
1 polymer ?
#
loop_
_entity_poly.entity_id
_entity_poly.type
_entity_poly.pdbx_seq_one_letter_code
_entity_poly.pdbx_strand_id
1 'polypeptide(L)' 'MTKFLTNNNPIINLHKKPSTKSEIVTQMIYGDSFSILDKSKKWIKIRIKEDNYKGFILNKKF' A
#
# COMPACT_ATOMS: atom_id res chain seq x y z
N MET A 1 5.96 3.39 17.76
CA MET A 1 6.09 4.61 16.94
C MET A 1 5.84 4.25 15.47
N THR A 2 4.91 4.94 14.84
CA THR A 2 4.57 4.66 13.45
C THR A 2 5.61 5.29 12.52
N LYS A 3 6.16 4.46 11.62
CA LYS A 3 7.12 4.92 10.63
C LYS A 3 6.43 5.03 9.28
N PHE A 4 6.55 6.18 8.65
CA PHE A 4 6.00 6.39 7.31
C PHE A 4 7.08 6.24 6.26
N LEU A 5 6.70 5.62 5.15
CA LEU A 5 7.52 5.48 3.96
C LEU A 5 6.93 6.37 2.87
N THR A 6 7.74 6.68 1.87
CA THR A 6 7.30 7.48 0.73
C THR A 6 7.23 6.62 -0.52
N ASN A 7 6.13 6.72 -1.26
CA ASN A 7 5.99 5.99 -2.51
C ASN A 7 6.86 6.63 -3.59
N ASN A 8 7.80 5.86 -4.11
CA ASN A 8 8.69 6.28 -5.20
C ASN A 8 8.23 5.77 -6.57
N ASN A 9 7.07 5.14 -6.63
CA ASN A 9 6.51 4.63 -7.87
C ASN A 9 5.39 5.56 -8.36
N PRO A 10 5.14 5.63 -9.69
CA PRO A 10 4.11 6.54 -10.20
C PRO A 10 2.73 6.27 -9.64
N ILE A 11 2.29 5.03 -9.74
CA ILE A 11 0.96 4.63 -9.24
C ILE A 11 1.07 3.22 -8.69
N ILE A 12 0.49 3.02 -7.50
CA ILE A 12 0.37 1.69 -6.90
C ILE A 12 -1.10 1.46 -6.56
N ASN A 13 -1.66 0.36 -7.07
CA ASN A 13 -3.04 -0.01 -6.77
C ASN A 13 -3.11 -0.71 -5.41
N LEU A 14 -4.03 -0.26 -4.57
CA LEU A 14 -4.31 -0.92 -3.31
C LEU A 14 -5.51 -1.84 -3.48
N HIS A 15 -5.33 -3.11 -3.17
CA HIS A 15 -6.38 -4.12 -3.28
C HIS A 15 -7.07 -4.31 -1.93
N LYS A 16 -8.34 -4.65 -1.99
CA LYS A 16 -9.13 -4.90 -0.78
C LYS A 16 -8.64 -6.14 -0.02
N LYS A 17 -8.17 -7.13 -0.77
CA LYS A 17 -7.64 -8.39 -0.21
C LYS A 17 -6.27 -8.67 -0.83
N PRO A 18 -5.45 -9.53 -0.22
CA PRO A 18 -4.14 -9.88 -0.78
C PRO A 18 -4.27 -10.81 -1.98
N SER A 19 -4.85 -10.30 -3.05
CA SER A 19 -5.09 -11.04 -4.28
C SER A 19 -5.20 -10.07 -5.45
N THR A 20 -4.57 -10.41 -6.57
CA THR A 20 -4.66 -9.60 -7.79
C THR A 20 -6.07 -9.62 -8.37
N LYS A 21 -6.90 -10.59 -7.99
CA LYS A 21 -8.29 -10.69 -8.42
C LYS A 21 -9.24 -9.88 -7.56
N SER A 22 -8.75 -9.37 -6.43
CA SER A 22 -9.54 -8.53 -5.55
C SER A 22 -9.74 -7.15 -6.18
N GLU A 23 -10.85 -6.48 -5.80
CA GLU A 23 -11.09 -5.14 -6.30
C GLU A 23 -10.05 -4.16 -5.78
N ILE A 24 -9.81 -3.11 -6.56
CA ILE A 24 -8.92 -2.02 -6.19
C ILE A 24 -9.75 -1.00 -5.42
N VAL A 25 -9.34 -0.71 -4.18
CA VAL A 25 -10.08 0.23 -3.33
C VAL A 25 -9.61 1.65 -3.50
N THR A 26 -8.32 1.84 -3.82
CA THR A 26 -7.76 3.16 -4.07
C THR A 26 -6.40 3.01 -4.73
N GLN A 27 -5.79 4.14 -5.06
CA GLN A 27 -4.45 4.16 -5.64
C GLN A 27 -3.57 5.11 -4.84
N MET A 28 -2.29 4.75 -4.74
CA MET A 28 -1.28 5.59 -4.13
C MET A 28 -0.41 6.16 -5.24
N ILE A 29 -0.21 7.49 -5.25
CA ILE A 29 0.57 8.16 -6.26
C ILE A 29 1.98 8.45 -5.75
N TYR A 30 2.85 8.87 -6.66
CA TYR A 30 4.21 9.25 -6.32
C TYR A 30 4.23 10.33 -5.25
N GLY A 31 5.05 10.11 -4.23
CA GLY A 31 5.18 11.06 -3.14
C GLY A 31 4.25 10.83 -1.96
N ASP A 32 3.24 9.96 -2.10
CA ASP A 32 2.34 9.66 -0.99
C ASP A 32 3.09 8.95 0.13
N SER A 33 2.75 9.32 1.35
CA SER A 33 3.31 8.67 2.55
C SER A 33 2.39 7.57 3.02
N PHE A 34 2.97 6.47 3.48
CA PHE A 34 2.20 5.34 3.97
C PHE A 34 2.96 4.61 5.08
N SER A 35 2.24 3.83 5.86
CA SER A 35 2.83 2.98 6.88
C SER A 35 2.52 1.52 6.58
N ILE A 36 3.46 0.63 6.91
CA ILE A 36 3.28 -0.81 6.74
C ILE A 36 2.61 -1.34 8.01
N LEU A 37 1.46 -1.99 7.83
CA LEU A 37 0.71 -2.59 8.93
C LEU A 37 1.07 -4.05 9.10
N ASP A 38 1.29 -4.75 7.97
CA ASP A 38 1.64 -6.16 7.97
C ASP A 38 2.40 -6.47 6.69
N LYS A 39 3.28 -7.47 6.74
CA LYS A 39 4.12 -7.81 5.60
C LYS A 39 4.21 -9.32 5.45
N SER A 40 3.84 -9.81 4.28
CA SER A 40 3.99 -11.22 3.93
C SER A 40 4.92 -11.35 2.73
N LYS A 41 5.09 -12.60 2.23
CA LYS A 41 6.01 -12.83 1.12
C LYS A 41 5.62 -12.12 -0.16
N LYS A 42 4.32 -12.09 -0.47
CA LYS A 42 3.82 -11.52 -1.73
C LYS A 42 3.06 -10.21 -1.54
N TRP A 43 2.55 -9.95 -0.37
CA TRP A 43 1.67 -8.81 -0.13
C TRP A 43 2.09 -8.03 1.09
N ILE A 44 1.83 -6.73 1.04
CA ILE A 44 2.04 -5.82 2.16
C ILE A 44 0.73 -5.11 2.42
N LYS A 45 0.27 -5.15 3.67
CA LYS A 45 -0.87 -4.36 4.09
C LYS A 45 -0.37 -2.99 4.52
N ILE A 46 -0.91 -1.94 3.93
CA ILE A 46 -0.47 -0.58 4.21
C ILE A 46 -1.66 0.32 4.55
N ARG A 47 -1.33 1.46 5.11
CA ARG A 47 -2.28 2.55 5.35
C ARG A 47 -1.70 3.83 4.81
N ILE A 48 -2.45 4.50 3.92
CA ILE A 48 -2.05 5.78 3.37
C ILE A 48 -2.28 6.86 4.42
N LYS A 49 -1.29 7.69 4.65
CA LYS A 49 -1.32 8.70 5.70
C LYS A 49 -2.45 9.71 5.50
N GLU A 50 -2.60 10.22 4.28
CA GLU A 50 -3.52 11.32 4.00
C GLU A 50 -4.98 10.95 4.21
N ASP A 51 -5.38 9.80 3.63
CA ASP A 51 -6.78 9.38 3.65
C ASP A 51 -7.08 8.34 4.71
N ASN A 52 -6.05 7.87 5.41
CA ASN A 52 -6.20 6.80 6.39
C ASN A 52 -6.76 5.51 5.76
N TYR A 53 -6.59 5.37 4.45
CA TYR A 53 -7.07 4.21 3.70
C TYR A 53 -6.14 3.04 3.89
N LYS A 54 -6.73 1.86 4.07
CA LYS A 54 -5.98 0.61 4.20
C LYS A 54 -6.17 -0.25 2.96
N GLY A 55 -5.13 -0.96 2.57
CA GLY A 55 -5.22 -1.86 1.44
C GLY A 55 -3.98 -2.72 1.34
N PHE A 56 -3.99 -3.62 0.35
CA PHE A 56 -2.88 -4.54 0.11
C PHE A 56 -2.19 -4.17 -1.19
N ILE A 57 -0.86 -4.16 -1.15
CA ILE A 57 -0.04 -3.95 -2.33
C ILE A 57 0.90 -5.14 -2.50
N LEU A 58 1.37 -5.35 -3.73
CA LEU A 58 2.35 -6.40 -3.98
C LEU A 58 3.66 -6.07 -3.28
N ASN A 59 4.26 -7.09 -2.68
CA ASN A 59 5.55 -6.94 -2.01
C ASN A 59 6.66 -6.87 -3.05
N LYS A 60 6.82 -5.69 -3.63
CA LYS A 60 7.94 -5.36 -4.49
C LYS A 60 8.95 -4.58 -3.66
N LYS A 61 10.11 -4.34 -4.19
CA LYS A 61 11.15 -3.60 -3.47
C LYS A 61 10.71 -2.15 -3.19
N PHE A 62 10.60 -1.84 -1.94
CA PHE A 62 10.34 -0.49 -1.47
C PHE A 62 11.52 0.01 -0.66
#